data_526c475231c9656257bfa7565f41c144
#
_entry.id   526c475231c9656257bfa7565f41c144
#
_cell.length_a   1.000
_cell.length_b   1.000
_cell.length_c   1.000
_cell.angle_alpha   90.00
_cell.angle_beta   90.00
_cell.angle_gamma   90.00
#
_symmetry.space_group_name_H-M   'P 1'
#
loop_
_entity.id
_entity.type
_entity.pdbx_description
1 polymer ?
#
loop_
_entity_poly.entity_id
_entity_poly.type
_entity_poly.pdbx_seq_one_letter_code
_entity_poly.pdbx_strand_id
1 'polypeptide(L)'
;IITHKLNPCVGYSRNNNLLVELAEHDIVSYLQSDMVISSNYDVDVLSELEDNCILSATRIEPPLHGESSQTITKDFGTDPNEFKWDEFQSYSITAKQARNIEYFFAPFTFYKKVWMDVGGYDTLFRRSREDSDLLQRFIQKGVKIKQTFKANVYHFSCVTSRGKNWFDPNSEEAKQRVQTQNRADQIELMRFIRKWGNFNHGERKLDRYDMDLVWKTGTIEKLAQFEFYFNRVWLPTQEIKDQLLALHKTDHSFANQLLKFTDKDWENAKQFYNQIDYNEIYQVGEPEGYNIKVEIDNTSLDTFLSGIASLSAILEEAEPGTYELGDVRINVENKVNLAETQITVTNPPFDHSLLTIE
;
A
#
# COMPACT_ATOMS: atom_id res chain seq x y z
N ILE A 1 -15.56 -12.49 -19.32
CA ILE A 1 -14.25 -11.88 -19.02
C ILE A 1 -13.97 -10.90 -20.14
N ILE A 2 -13.81 -9.63 -19.79
CA ILE A 2 -13.42 -8.58 -20.73
C ILE A 2 -11.93 -8.34 -20.52
N THR A 3 -11.12 -8.52 -21.56
CA THR A 3 -9.69 -8.22 -21.52
C THR A 3 -9.41 -6.97 -22.32
N HIS A 4 -8.72 -6.03 -21.71
CA HIS A 4 -8.26 -4.80 -22.37
C HIS A 4 -6.73 -4.71 -22.23
N LYS A 5 -6.08 -4.36 -23.33
CA LYS A 5 -4.66 -4.03 -23.32
C LYS A 5 -4.51 -2.52 -23.27
N LEU A 6 -3.80 -2.05 -22.25
CA LEU A 6 -3.47 -0.66 -22.10
C LEU A 6 -2.12 -0.35 -22.74
N ASN A 7 -2.09 0.69 -23.52
CA ASN A 7 -0.86 1.17 -24.14
C ASN A 7 -0.73 2.71 -23.93
N PRO A 8 0.21 3.19 -23.10
CA PRO A 8 1.20 2.42 -22.33
C PRO A 8 0.58 1.70 -21.12
N CYS A 9 1.25 0.66 -20.62
CA CYS A 9 0.85 0.03 -19.35
C CYS A 9 0.90 1.07 -18.24
N VAL A 10 -0.21 1.29 -17.55
CA VAL A 10 -0.33 2.35 -16.54
C VAL A 10 -0.21 1.84 -15.11
N GLY A 11 0.36 0.64 -14.91
CA GLY A 11 0.63 0.07 -13.60
C GLY A 11 -0.60 -0.55 -12.92
N TYR A 12 -0.34 -1.18 -11.77
CA TYR A 12 -1.28 -2.03 -11.06
C TYR A 12 -2.52 -1.29 -10.55
N SER A 13 -2.33 -0.26 -9.72
CA SER A 13 -3.45 0.46 -9.09
C SER A 13 -4.39 1.08 -10.12
N ARG A 14 -3.82 1.68 -11.16
CA ARG A 14 -4.58 2.31 -12.24
C ARG A 14 -5.39 1.31 -13.05
N ASN A 15 -4.76 0.18 -13.43
CA ASN A 15 -5.43 -0.88 -14.19
C ASN A 15 -6.62 -1.46 -13.40
N ASN A 16 -6.46 -1.70 -12.11
CA ASN A 16 -7.51 -2.26 -11.28
C ASN A 16 -8.68 -1.29 -11.08
N ASN A 17 -8.42 0.00 -10.91
CA ASN A 17 -9.47 1.01 -10.85
C ASN A 17 -10.30 1.00 -12.15
N LEU A 18 -9.62 0.96 -13.31
CA LEU A 18 -10.30 0.90 -14.59
C LEU A 18 -11.14 -0.38 -14.75
N LEU A 19 -10.60 -1.55 -14.34
CA LEU A 19 -11.36 -2.81 -14.43
C LEU A 19 -12.64 -2.76 -13.58
N VAL A 20 -12.59 -2.17 -12.39
CA VAL A 20 -13.79 -1.98 -11.58
C VAL A 20 -14.74 -0.97 -12.22
N GLU A 21 -14.23 0.12 -12.79
CA GLU A 21 -15.05 1.12 -13.50
C GLU A 21 -15.80 0.49 -14.68
N LEU A 22 -15.13 -0.35 -15.47
CA LEU A 22 -15.68 -1.05 -16.62
C LEU A 22 -16.59 -2.25 -16.26
N ALA A 23 -16.58 -2.71 -15.01
CA ALA A 23 -17.44 -3.82 -14.59
C ALA A 23 -18.93 -3.41 -14.71
N GLU A 24 -19.72 -4.24 -15.40
CA GLU A 24 -21.14 -3.97 -15.68
C GLU A 24 -22.06 -4.33 -14.50
N HIS A 25 -21.61 -5.17 -13.58
CA HIS A 25 -22.39 -5.66 -12.45
C HIS A 25 -22.06 -4.97 -11.14
N ASP A 26 -23.00 -4.96 -10.23
CA ASP A 26 -22.85 -4.34 -8.89
C ASP A 26 -21.88 -5.10 -7.99
N ILE A 27 -21.70 -6.40 -8.20
CA ILE A 27 -20.77 -7.24 -7.45
C ILE A 27 -19.54 -7.50 -8.32
N VAL A 28 -18.37 -7.18 -7.77
CA VAL A 28 -17.08 -7.35 -8.43
C VAL A 28 -16.22 -8.30 -7.60
N SER A 29 -15.63 -9.28 -8.27
CA SER A 29 -14.64 -10.18 -7.69
C SER A 29 -13.27 -9.88 -8.29
N TYR A 30 -12.34 -9.44 -7.45
CA TYR A 30 -10.96 -9.18 -7.83
C TYR A 30 -10.12 -10.44 -7.68
N LEU A 31 -9.48 -10.85 -8.76
CA LEU A 31 -8.60 -12.03 -8.83
C LEU A 31 -7.26 -11.63 -9.46
N GLN A 32 -6.17 -12.10 -8.91
CA GLN A 32 -4.84 -11.94 -9.54
C GLN A 32 -4.63 -13.00 -10.63
N SER A 33 -3.77 -12.69 -11.59
CA SER A 33 -3.53 -13.56 -12.77
C SER A 33 -2.87 -14.90 -12.44
N ASP A 34 -2.32 -15.06 -11.24
CA ASP A 34 -1.70 -16.28 -10.71
C ASP A 34 -2.60 -17.01 -9.69
N MET A 35 -3.92 -16.87 -9.84
CA MET A 35 -4.91 -17.56 -9.02
C MET A 35 -5.83 -18.46 -9.87
N VAL A 36 -6.18 -19.61 -9.29
CA VAL A 36 -7.15 -20.56 -9.84
C VAL A 36 -8.31 -20.73 -8.87
N ILE A 37 -9.53 -20.46 -9.33
CA ILE A 37 -10.73 -20.58 -8.51
C ILE A 37 -11.14 -22.03 -8.29
N SER A 38 -11.69 -22.34 -7.11
CA SER A 38 -12.30 -23.63 -6.82
C SER A 38 -13.68 -23.77 -7.45
N SER A 39 -14.19 -24.99 -7.55
CA SER A 39 -15.56 -25.27 -7.94
C SER A 39 -16.56 -24.58 -7.00
N ASN A 40 -17.59 -23.96 -7.56
CA ASN A 40 -18.63 -23.19 -6.84
C ASN A 40 -18.10 -21.96 -6.07
N TYR A 41 -16.96 -21.44 -6.47
CA TYR A 41 -16.35 -20.24 -5.85
C TYR A 41 -17.34 -19.07 -5.78
N ASP A 42 -18.03 -18.79 -6.86
CA ASP A 42 -19.03 -17.73 -6.97
C ASP A 42 -20.20 -17.91 -6.00
N VAL A 43 -20.77 -19.12 -5.92
CA VAL A 43 -21.85 -19.44 -5.01
C VAL A 43 -21.40 -19.29 -3.56
N ASP A 44 -20.22 -19.79 -3.23
CA ASP A 44 -19.67 -19.74 -1.88
C ASP A 44 -19.40 -18.30 -1.44
N VAL A 45 -18.79 -17.50 -2.30
CA VAL A 45 -18.50 -16.08 -2.04
C VAL A 45 -19.80 -15.30 -1.87
N LEU A 46 -20.77 -15.45 -2.78
CA LEU A 46 -22.04 -14.75 -2.71
C LEU A 46 -22.84 -15.10 -1.47
N SER A 47 -22.71 -16.34 -0.96
CA SER A 47 -23.38 -16.76 0.28
C SER A 47 -22.86 -16.05 1.55
N GLU A 48 -21.68 -15.46 1.48
CA GLU A 48 -20.99 -14.81 2.61
C GLU A 48 -20.85 -13.29 2.45
N LEU A 49 -21.14 -12.75 1.26
CA LEU A 49 -21.02 -11.33 0.98
C LEU A 49 -22.14 -10.53 1.69
N GLU A 50 -21.76 -9.45 2.34
CA GLU A 50 -22.64 -8.50 3.01
C GLU A 50 -22.57 -7.11 2.32
N ASP A 51 -23.59 -6.27 2.46
CA ASP A 51 -23.70 -5.01 1.71
C ASP A 51 -22.52 -4.05 1.91
N ASN A 52 -22.07 -3.84 3.14
CA ASN A 52 -20.94 -2.96 3.45
C ASN A 52 -19.73 -3.78 3.89
N CYS A 53 -19.28 -4.68 3.03
CA CYS A 53 -18.23 -5.63 3.31
C CYS A 53 -17.24 -5.74 2.15
N ILE A 54 -15.97 -5.92 2.49
CA ILE A 54 -14.97 -6.47 1.58
C ILE A 54 -14.67 -7.91 2.02
N LEU A 55 -14.96 -8.86 1.16
CA LEU A 55 -14.89 -10.29 1.45
C LEU A 55 -13.72 -10.94 0.73
N SER A 56 -12.70 -11.34 1.46
CA SER A 56 -11.59 -12.15 0.94
C SER A 56 -11.95 -13.64 0.94
N ALA A 57 -11.53 -14.37 -0.09
CA ALA A 57 -11.56 -15.82 -0.10
C ALA A 57 -10.23 -16.40 0.37
N THR A 58 -10.23 -17.60 0.93
CA THR A 58 -9.02 -18.24 1.45
C THR A 58 -8.10 -18.70 0.32
N ARG A 59 -6.81 -18.42 0.45
CA ARG A 59 -5.78 -18.95 -0.42
C ARG A 59 -5.35 -20.34 0.01
N ILE A 60 -5.20 -21.23 -0.95
CA ILE A 60 -4.44 -22.47 -0.84
C ILE A 60 -3.14 -22.22 -1.58
N GLU A 61 -2.02 -22.36 -0.90
CA GLU A 61 -0.69 -21.99 -1.42
C GLU A 61 0.30 -23.16 -1.30
N PRO A 62 1.26 -23.29 -2.22
CA PRO A 62 2.37 -24.22 -2.07
C PRO A 62 3.21 -23.83 -0.84
N PRO A 63 4.02 -24.77 -0.25
CA PRO A 63 4.80 -24.53 0.95
C PRO A 63 6.04 -23.64 0.72
N LEU A 64 5.86 -22.52 0.03
CA LEU A 64 6.92 -21.52 -0.26
C LEU A 64 7.04 -20.48 0.86
N HIS A 65 6.01 -20.33 1.65
CA HIS A 65 5.94 -19.45 2.82
C HIS A 65 5.61 -20.27 4.06
N GLY A 66 5.93 -19.77 5.23
CA GLY A 66 5.57 -20.44 6.48
C GLY A 66 4.06 -20.64 6.64
N GLU A 67 3.67 -21.51 7.57
CA GLU A 67 2.26 -21.71 7.91
C GLU A 67 1.62 -20.42 8.43
N SER A 68 0.38 -20.20 8.06
CA SER A 68 -0.41 -19.02 8.44
C SER A 68 -1.84 -19.45 8.81
N SER A 69 -2.43 -18.75 9.78
CA SER A 69 -3.85 -18.96 10.12
C SER A 69 -4.81 -18.42 9.04
N GLN A 70 -4.32 -17.64 8.10
CA GLN A 70 -5.08 -17.01 7.01
C GLN A 70 -5.04 -17.81 5.71
N THR A 71 -4.09 -18.73 5.55
CA THR A 71 -3.90 -19.53 4.33
C THR A 71 -3.93 -21.02 4.63
N ILE A 72 -4.15 -21.82 3.61
CA ILE A 72 -4.03 -23.28 3.67
C ILE A 72 -2.80 -23.69 2.90
N THR A 73 -1.84 -24.36 3.52
CA THR A 73 -0.64 -24.84 2.85
C THR A 73 -0.89 -26.20 2.21
N LYS A 74 -0.90 -26.26 0.88
CA LYS A 74 -1.03 -27.51 0.13
C LYS A 74 -0.47 -27.32 -1.29
N ASP A 75 0.40 -28.24 -1.71
CA ASP A 75 1.06 -28.18 -3.00
C ASP A 75 0.25 -28.86 -4.12
N PHE A 76 -0.12 -28.08 -5.13
CA PHE A 76 -0.71 -28.54 -6.38
C PHE A 76 0.12 -28.13 -7.59
N GLY A 77 1.36 -27.70 -7.39
CA GLY A 77 2.29 -27.22 -8.40
C GLY A 77 2.60 -25.72 -8.25
N THR A 78 3.80 -25.34 -8.66
CA THR A 78 4.28 -23.94 -8.64
C THR A 78 4.34 -23.32 -10.04
N ASP A 79 4.06 -24.12 -11.07
CA ASP A 79 3.98 -23.69 -12.47
C ASP A 79 2.57 -24.04 -13.02
N PRO A 80 1.89 -23.13 -13.72
CA PRO A 80 0.58 -23.40 -14.31
C PRO A 80 0.54 -24.62 -15.25
N ASN A 81 1.66 -24.94 -15.92
CA ASN A 81 1.74 -26.10 -16.82
C ASN A 81 1.85 -27.44 -16.08
N GLU A 82 2.23 -27.41 -14.81
CA GLU A 82 2.39 -28.60 -13.94
C GLU A 82 1.29 -28.66 -12.88
N PHE A 83 0.28 -27.79 -13.00
CA PHE A 83 -0.78 -27.66 -12.01
C PHE A 83 -1.70 -28.89 -11.99
N LYS A 84 -1.87 -29.45 -10.80
CA LYS A 84 -2.67 -30.65 -10.55
C LYS A 84 -4.14 -30.30 -10.39
N TRP A 85 -4.79 -29.95 -11.49
CA TRP A 85 -6.14 -29.42 -11.53
C TRP A 85 -7.17 -30.29 -10.78
N ASP A 86 -7.25 -31.58 -11.11
CA ASP A 86 -8.27 -32.48 -10.55
C ASP A 86 -8.05 -32.72 -9.06
N GLU A 87 -6.79 -32.83 -8.63
CA GLU A 87 -6.44 -32.96 -7.23
C GLU A 87 -6.83 -31.70 -6.45
N PHE A 88 -6.55 -30.51 -7.00
CA PHE A 88 -6.94 -29.23 -6.42
C PHE A 88 -8.47 -29.14 -6.29
N GLN A 89 -9.22 -29.38 -7.36
CA GLN A 89 -10.69 -29.29 -7.32
C GLN A 89 -11.29 -30.23 -6.27
N SER A 90 -10.81 -31.47 -6.21
CA SER A 90 -11.25 -32.45 -5.22
C SER A 90 -10.92 -32.03 -3.79
N TYR A 91 -9.70 -31.54 -3.56
CA TYR A 91 -9.26 -31.05 -2.27
C TYR A 91 -10.03 -29.79 -1.83
N SER A 92 -10.24 -28.85 -2.74
CA SER A 92 -10.90 -27.59 -2.46
C SER A 92 -12.28 -27.75 -1.84
N ILE A 93 -13.01 -28.81 -2.18
CA ILE A 93 -14.32 -29.13 -1.61
C ILE A 93 -14.18 -29.55 -0.14
N THR A 94 -13.19 -30.37 0.19
CA THR A 94 -12.96 -30.88 1.55
C THR A 94 -12.27 -29.85 2.45
N ALA A 95 -11.58 -28.89 1.87
CA ALA A 95 -10.88 -27.81 2.59
C ALA A 95 -11.83 -26.70 3.09
N LYS A 96 -13.07 -26.65 2.60
CA LYS A 96 -14.06 -25.63 3.01
C LYS A 96 -14.40 -25.76 4.48
N GLN A 97 -14.44 -24.63 5.17
CA GLN A 97 -14.80 -24.55 6.59
C GLN A 97 -15.85 -23.46 6.80
N ALA A 98 -16.83 -23.70 7.68
CA ALA A 98 -17.80 -22.69 8.11
C ALA A 98 -17.17 -21.72 9.12
N ARG A 99 -16.09 -21.05 8.70
CA ARG A 99 -15.30 -20.13 9.53
C ARG A 99 -15.03 -18.85 8.78
N ASN A 100 -15.12 -17.73 9.48
CA ASN A 100 -14.72 -16.41 9.00
C ASN A 100 -13.73 -15.79 9.99
N ILE A 101 -12.82 -14.96 9.48
CA ILE A 101 -11.90 -14.15 10.28
C ILE A 101 -11.89 -12.72 9.75
N GLU A 102 -11.36 -11.79 10.52
CA GLU A 102 -11.07 -10.44 10.08
C GLU A 102 -9.68 -10.43 9.44
N TYR A 103 -9.66 -10.41 8.11
CA TYR A 103 -8.43 -10.34 7.35
C TYR A 103 -8.71 -9.91 5.90
N PHE A 104 -7.76 -9.19 5.29
CA PHE A 104 -7.86 -8.65 3.95
C PHE A 104 -6.67 -9.02 3.09
N PHE A 105 -6.94 -9.64 1.95
CA PHE A 105 -6.00 -9.87 0.85
C PHE A 105 -6.74 -10.32 -0.41
N ALA A 106 -6.09 -10.26 -1.56
CA ALA A 106 -6.64 -10.85 -2.79
C ALA A 106 -6.67 -12.39 -2.71
N PRO A 107 -7.73 -13.06 -3.26
CA PRO A 107 -8.83 -12.45 -3.97
C PRO A 107 -9.88 -11.90 -3.01
N PHE A 108 -10.56 -10.86 -3.43
CA PHE A 108 -11.65 -10.31 -2.64
C PHE A 108 -12.84 -9.89 -3.51
N THR A 109 -14.03 -9.96 -2.93
CA THR A 109 -15.30 -9.63 -3.57
C THR A 109 -16.02 -8.54 -2.78
N PHE A 110 -16.68 -7.65 -3.48
CA PHE A 110 -17.31 -6.47 -2.90
C PHE A 110 -18.44 -5.94 -3.80
N TYR A 111 -19.34 -5.16 -3.23
CA TYR A 111 -20.23 -4.33 -4.03
C TYR A 111 -19.47 -3.15 -4.62
N LYS A 112 -19.60 -2.90 -5.92
CA LYS A 112 -18.91 -1.82 -6.65
C LYS A 112 -19.00 -0.48 -5.94
N LYS A 113 -20.14 -0.19 -5.31
CA LYS A 113 -20.36 1.02 -4.53
C LYS A 113 -19.33 1.17 -3.40
N VAL A 114 -18.98 0.11 -2.69
CA VAL A 114 -18.00 0.14 -1.57
C VAL A 114 -16.63 0.60 -2.07
N TRP A 115 -16.21 0.14 -3.24
CA TRP A 115 -14.99 0.58 -3.90
C TRP A 115 -15.04 2.04 -4.33
N MET A 116 -16.15 2.44 -4.97
CA MET A 116 -16.32 3.80 -5.47
C MET A 116 -16.37 4.83 -4.34
N ASP A 117 -16.97 4.49 -3.19
CA ASP A 117 -17.07 5.36 -2.02
C ASP A 117 -15.72 5.78 -1.42
N VAL A 118 -14.66 5.00 -1.68
CA VAL A 118 -13.27 5.32 -1.26
C VAL A 118 -12.37 5.74 -2.42
N GLY A 119 -12.87 5.75 -3.65
CA GLY A 119 -12.13 6.14 -4.85
C GLY A 119 -11.18 5.08 -5.41
N GLY A 120 -11.36 3.80 -5.02
CA GLY A 120 -10.53 2.68 -5.46
C GLY A 120 -9.10 2.72 -4.92
N TYR A 121 -8.16 2.13 -5.61
CA TYR A 121 -6.74 2.24 -5.27
C TYR A 121 -6.24 3.66 -5.47
N ASP A 122 -5.46 4.17 -4.51
CA ASP A 122 -4.74 5.43 -4.69
C ASP A 122 -3.57 5.24 -5.65
N THR A 123 -3.58 5.96 -6.75
CA THR A 123 -2.53 5.91 -7.77
C THR A 123 -1.19 6.52 -7.31
N LEU A 124 -1.11 7.04 -6.09
CA LEU A 124 0.14 7.35 -5.43
C LEU A 124 1.01 6.10 -5.25
N PHE A 125 0.36 4.94 -5.00
CA PHE A 125 0.99 3.64 -4.83
C PHE A 125 0.97 2.87 -6.15
N ARG A 126 2.14 2.62 -6.72
CA ARG A 126 2.23 2.02 -8.06
C ARG A 126 2.47 0.51 -8.02
N ARG A 127 3.03 0.00 -6.93
CA ARG A 127 3.54 -1.37 -6.87
C ARG A 127 3.31 -2.08 -5.55
N SER A 128 3.43 -1.39 -4.43
CA SER A 128 3.23 -1.95 -3.10
C SER A 128 2.53 -0.95 -2.21
N ARG A 129 1.96 -1.40 -1.11
CA ARG A 129 1.18 -0.60 -0.16
C ARG A 129 -0.18 -0.11 -0.68
N GLU A 130 -0.53 -0.34 -1.93
CA GLU A 130 -1.85 -0.04 -2.48
C GLU A 130 -2.96 -0.79 -1.73
N ASP A 131 -2.74 -2.08 -1.43
CA ASP A 131 -3.67 -2.90 -0.63
C ASP A 131 -3.76 -2.40 0.80
N SER A 132 -2.62 -2.04 1.40
CA SER A 132 -2.56 -1.52 2.77
C SER A 132 -3.26 -0.17 2.89
N ASP A 133 -3.10 0.70 1.91
CA ASP A 133 -3.79 1.99 1.83
C ASP A 133 -5.29 1.81 1.66
N LEU A 134 -5.70 0.94 0.75
CA LEU A 134 -7.10 0.62 0.50
C LEU A 134 -7.76 0.04 1.75
N LEU A 135 -7.09 -0.88 2.45
CA LEU A 135 -7.53 -1.46 3.71
C LEU A 135 -7.77 -0.37 4.76
N GLN A 136 -6.82 0.56 4.94
CA GLN A 136 -6.98 1.65 5.91
C GLN A 136 -8.17 2.55 5.57
N ARG A 137 -8.41 2.85 4.28
CA ARG A 137 -9.58 3.64 3.87
C ARG A 137 -10.89 2.91 4.12
N PHE A 138 -10.95 1.60 3.91
CA PHE A 138 -12.11 0.78 4.27
C PHE A 138 -12.36 0.78 5.78
N ILE A 139 -11.31 0.58 6.60
CA ILE A 139 -11.42 0.61 8.06
C ILE A 139 -11.90 1.97 8.55
N GLN A 140 -11.32 3.06 8.06
CA GLN A 140 -11.74 4.43 8.41
C GLN A 140 -13.20 4.72 8.01
N LYS A 141 -13.67 4.13 6.91
CA LYS A 141 -15.05 4.24 6.42
C LYS A 141 -16.05 3.32 7.14
N GLY A 142 -15.57 2.44 8.03
CA GLY A 142 -16.40 1.46 8.72
C GLY A 142 -16.90 0.32 7.82
N VAL A 143 -16.15 0.00 6.76
CA VAL A 143 -16.41 -1.17 5.93
C VAL A 143 -15.98 -2.41 6.69
N LYS A 144 -16.84 -3.44 6.72
CA LYS A 144 -16.53 -4.71 7.35
C LYS A 144 -15.45 -5.46 6.57
N ILE A 145 -14.38 -5.84 7.24
CA ILE A 145 -13.31 -6.66 6.68
C ILE A 145 -13.56 -8.11 7.06
N LYS A 146 -13.66 -9.00 6.07
CA LYS A 146 -13.99 -10.40 6.30
C LYS A 146 -13.22 -11.31 5.35
N GLN A 147 -12.67 -12.38 5.87
CA GLN A 147 -12.18 -13.51 5.07
C GLN A 147 -13.06 -14.73 5.36
N THR A 148 -13.51 -15.41 4.31
CA THR A 148 -14.26 -16.66 4.43
C THR A 148 -13.42 -17.87 4.05
N PHE A 149 -13.58 -18.96 4.82
CA PHE A 149 -13.00 -20.28 4.51
C PHE A 149 -13.98 -21.20 3.76
N LYS A 150 -15.18 -20.70 3.40
CA LYS A 150 -16.10 -21.42 2.51
C LYS A 150 -15.67 -21.34 1.05
N ALA A 151 -15.10 -20.21 0.62
CA ALA A 151 -14.58 -20.02 -0.72
C ALA A 151 -13.05 -20.07 -0.69
N ASN A 152 -12.45 -20.76 -1.65
CA ASN A 152 -11.01 -20.83 -1.75
C ASN A 152 -10.50 -20.75 -3.20
N VAL A 153 -9.24 -20.34 -3.34
CA VAL A 153 -8.50 -20.30 -4.59
C VAL A 153 -7.14 -20.93 -4.40
N TYR A 154 -6.57 -21.49 -5.46
CA TYR A 154 -5.15 -21.78 -5.47
C TYR A 154 -4.37 -20.57 -5.94
N HIS A 155 -3.34 -20.20 -5.22
CA HIS A 155 -2.45 -19.09 -5.53
C HIS A 155 -1.04 -19.63 -5.75
N PHE A 156 -0.51 -19.47 -6.97
CA PHE A 156 0.81 -19.98 -7.32
C PHE A 156 1.96 -19.30 -6.59
N SER A 157 1.69 -18.20 -5.91
CA SER A 157 2.64 -17.40 -5.13
C SER A 157 3.85 -16.89 -5.92
N CYS A 158 3.91 -15.58 -6.13
CA CYS A 158 5.09 -14.88 -6.65
C CYS A 158 5.52 -15.22 -8.09
N VAL A 159 4.74 -15.98 -8.85
CA VAL A 159 5.08 -16.36 -10.23
C VAL A 159 5.22 -15.12 -11.12
N THR A 160 4.31 -14.16 -10.98
CA THR A 160 4.28 -12.95 -11.80
C THR A 160 5.14 -11.82 -11.25
N SER A 161 5.11 -11.59 -9.93
CA SER A 161 5.79 -10.45 -9.31
C SER A 161 7.29 -10.66 -9.13
N ARG A 162 7.72 -11.90 -8.87
CA ARG A 162 9.11 -12.24 -8.56
C ARG A 162 9.81 -13.02 -9.67
N GLY A 163 9.05 -13.61 -10.61
CA GLY A 163 9.58 -14.37 -11.75
C GLY A 163 10.28 -15.67 -11.38
N LYS A 164 10.62 -16.50 -12.39
CA LYS A 164 11.30 -17.79 -12.17
C LYS A 164 12.65 -17.65 -11.47
N ASN A 165 13.37 -16.55 -11.69
CA ASN A 165 14.70 -16.29 -11.10
C ASN A 165 14.64 -15.99 -9.59
N TRP A 166 13.45 -15.79 -9.01
CA TRP A 166 13.31 -15.70 -7.55
C TRP A 166 13.80 -16.96 -6.82
N PHE A 167 13.70 -18.11 -7.48
CA PHE A 167 14.11 -19.39 -6.89
C PHE A 167 15.62 -19.67 -7.02
N ASP A 168 16.37 -18.84 -7.77
CA ASP A 168 17.83 -18.84 -7.76
C ASP A 168 18.36 -17.53 -7.13
N PRO A 169 18.41 -17.44 -5.79
CA PRO A 169 18.87 -16.24 -5.09
C PRO A 169 20.33 -15.90 -5.35
N ASN A 170 21.09 -16.79 -5.96
CA ASN A 170 22.52 -16.61 -6.23
C ASN A 170 22.81 -15.97 -7.60
N SER A 171 21.83 -15.90 -8.48
CA SER A 171 22.04 -15.21 -9.77
C SER A 171 22.19 -13.70 -9.58
N GLU A 172 23.06 -13.06 -10.34
CA GLU A 172 23.28 -11.59 -10.26
C GLU A 172 22.01 -10.82 -10.67
N GLU A 173 21.25 -11.35 -11.64
CA GLU A 173 19.98 -10.76 -12.06
C GLU A 173 18.95 -10.78 -10.91
N ALA A 174 18.84 -11.91 -10.18
CA ALA A 174 17.96 -12.01 -9.02
C ALA A 174 18.37 -11.03 -7.92
N LYS A 175 19.67 -10.91 -7.61
CA LYS A 175 20.19 -9.97 -6.62
C LYS A 175 19.88 -8.51 -7.00
N GLN A 176 20.15 -8.13 -8.24
CA GLN A 176 19.86 -6.78 -8.74
C GLN A 176 18.36 -6.47 -8.69
N ARG A 177 17.51 -7.41 -9.10
CA ARG A 177 16.07 -7.27 -9.04
C ARG A 177 15.57 -7.10 -7.61
N VAL A 178 16.09 -7.91 -6.66
CA VAL A 178 15.75 -7.79 -5.23
C VAL A 178 16.16 -6.42 -4.68
N GLN A 179 17.34 -5.91 -5.00
CA GLN A 179 17.77 -4.58 -4.57
C GLN A 179 16.84 -3.48 -5.09
N THR A 180 16.52 -3.52 -6.38
CA THR A 180 15.61 -2.55 -7.01
C THR A 180 14.23 -2.63 -6.38
N GLN A 181 13.72 -3.84 -6.12
CA GLN A 181 12.45 -4.06 -5.47
C GLN A 181 12.44 -3.52 -4.04
N ASN A 182 13.45 -3.85 -3.24
CA ASN A 182 13.56 -3.38 -1.86
C ASN A 182 13.56 -1.84 -1.81
N ARG A 183 14.26 -1.19 -2.73
CA ARG A 183 14.27 0.28 -2.80
C ARG A 183 12.91 0.85 -3.18
N ALA A 184 12.25 0.28 -4.18
CA ALA A 184 10.90 0.70 -4.57
C ALA A 184 9.91 0.49 -3.41
N ASP A 185 9.96 -0.66 -2.73
CA ASP A 185 9.09 -0.97 -1.59
C ASP A 185 9.35 -0.03 -0.40
N GLN A 186 10.61 0.39 -0.16
CA GLN A 186 10.92 1.41 0.83
C GLN A 186 10.28 2.77 0.50
N ILE A 187 10.36 3.22 -0.75
CA ILE A 187 9.74 4.48 -1.19
C ILE A 187 8.22 4.42 -1.02
N GLU A 188 7.59 3.32 -1.40
CA GLU A 188 6.14 3.14 -1.22
C GLU A 188 5.77 3.07 0.28
N LEU A 189 6.61 2.46 1.12
CA LEU A 189 6.43 2.47 2.58
C LEU A 189 6.52 3.89 3.15
N MET A 190 7.49 4.70 2.72
CA MET A 190 7.62 6.09 3.15
C MET A 190 6.38 6.92 2.75
N ARG A 191 5.83 6.70 1.54
CA ARG A 191 4.56 7.30 1.09
C ARG A 191 3.39 6.87 1.96
N PHE A 192 3.33 5.58 2.32
CA PHE A 192 2.30 5.05 3.20
C PHE A 192 2.35 5.68 4.60
N ILE A 193 3.54 5.76 5.21
CA ILE A 193 3.73 6.39 6.52
C ILE A 193 3.38 7.88 6.44
N ARG A 194 3.79 8.58 5.38
CA ARG A 194 3.43 9.98 5.17
C ARG A 194 1.92 10.19 5.15
N LYS A 195 1.19 9.27 4.54
CA LYS A 195 -0.28 9.34 4.46
C LYS A 195 -0.95 8.93 5.78
N TRP A 196 -0.47 7.89 6.45
CA TRP A 196 -1.14 7.25 7.58
C TRP A 196 -0.43 7.38 8.94
N GLY A 197 0.74 8.00 8.99
CA GLY A 197 1.48 8.26 10.23
C GLY A 197 2.22 7.05 10.82
N ASN A 198 1.98 5.83 10.32
CA ASN A 198 2.58 4.61 10.84
C ASN A 198 2.84 3.61 9.70
N PHE A 199 3.79 2.70 9.91
CA PHE A 199 4.09 1.61 8.97
C PHE A 199 3.22 0.36 9.20
N ASN A 200 2.58 0.23 10.35
CA ASN A 200 1.69 -0.89 10.67
C ASN A 200 0.42 -0.79 9.83
N HIS A 201 0.13 -1.82 9.05
CA HIS A 201 -0.94 -1.87 8.06
C HIS A 201 -1.92 -3.02 8.30
N GLY A 202 -1.98 -3.52 9.56
CA GLY A 202 -2.98 -4.52 9.94
C GLY A 202 -4.40 -3.96 9.96
N GLU A 203 -5.35 -4.77 10.46
CA GLU A 203 -6.78 -4.43 10.55
C GLU A 203 -7.08 -3.36 11.61
N ARG A 204 -6.05 -2.72 12.13
CA ARG A 204 -6.14 -1.64 13.11
C ARG A 204 -6.33 -0.29 12.41
N LYS A 205 -7.26 0.51 12.92
CA LYS A 205 -7.41 1.93 12.54
C LYS A 205 -6.13 2.70 12.87
N LEU A 206 -5.60 3.44 11.90
CA LEU A 206 -4.44 4.29 12.07
C LEU A 206 -4.86 5.74 12.27
N ASP A 207 -4.13 6.45 13.14
CA ASP A 207 -4.27 7.88 13.34
C ASP A 207 -3.11 8.62 12.67
N ARG A 208 -3.44 9.74 12.04
CA ARG A 208 -2.49 10.64 11.37
C ARG A 208 -2.62 12.03 11.96
N TYR A 209 -1.76 12.36 12.91
CA TYR A 209 -1.75 13.68 13.49
C TYR A 209 -1.07 14.72 12.60
N ASP A 210 -1.57 15.97 12.61
CA ASP A 210 -0.96 17.09 11.90
C ASP A 210 0.28 17.57 12.68
N MET A 211 1.45 17.19 12.18
CA MET A 211 2.73 17.39 12.86
C MET A 211 3.72 18.13 11.97
N ASP A 212 4.37 19.12 12.56
CA ASP A 212 5.49 19.87 11.99
C ASP A 212 6.81 19.43 12.62
N LEU A 213 7.81 19.18 11.81
CA LEU A 213 9.19 19.00 12.26
C LEU A 213 9.97 20.29 12.07
N VAL A 214 10.63 20.78 13.11
CA VAL A 214 11.64 21.84 12.99
C VAL A 214 13.02 21.21 13.07
N TRP A 215 13.72 21.21 11.92
CA TRP A 215 15.04 20.63 11.78
C TRP A 215 16.11 21.70 11.91
N LYS A 216 16.87 21.70 13.01
CA LYS A 216 17.88 22.73 13.28
C LYS A 216 19.28 22.32 12.86
N THR A 217 19.64 21.08 13.07
CA THR A 217 21.00 20.59 12.82
C THR A 217 20.99 19.11 12.43
N GLY A 218 21.99 18.68 11.65
CA GLY A 218 22.18 17.28 11.27
C GLY A 218 22.38 17.11 9.77
N THR A 219 22.57 15.85 9.35
CA THR A 219 22.77 15.52 7.93
C THR A 219 21.45 15.23 7.24
N ILE A 220 21.41 15.46 5.93
CA ILE A 220 20.24 15.20 5.09
C ILE A 220 19.92 13.71 5.05
N GLU A 221 20.95 12.87 5.04
CA GLU A 221 20.79 11.41 5.05
C GLU A 221 20.08 10.92 6.31
N LYS A 222 20.32 11.57 7.46
CA LYS A 222 19.61 11.27 8.70
C LYS A 222 18.17 11.78 8.63
N LEU A 223 17.97 13.01 8.20
CA LEU A 223 16.63 13.59 8.06
C LEU A 223 15.74 12.75 7.12
N ALA A 224 16.27 12.30 6.00
CA ALA A 224 15.56 11.48 5.02
C ALA A 224 15.09 10.11 5.56
N GLN A 225 15.57 9.66 6.73
CA GLN A 225 15.15 8.40 7.35
C GLN A 225 13.85 8.51 8.13
N PHE A 226 13.36 9.72 8.42
CA PHE A 226 12.17 9.88 9.26
C PHE A 226 11.29 11.10 8.93
N GLU A 227 11.71 11.99 8.02
CA GLU A 227 10.96 13.19 7.68
C GLU A 227 9.53 12.88 7.20
N PHE A 228 9.30 11.70 6.63
CA PHE A 228 8.01 11.24 6.14
C PHE A 228 6.97 10.94 7.25
N TYR A 229 7.35 10.97 8.52
CA TYR A 229 6.41 10.94 9.64
C TYR A 229 5.71 12.29 9.86
N PHE A 230 6.19 13.37 9.24
CA PHE A 230 5.70 14.73 9.44
C PHE A 230 4.95 15.25 8.21
N ASN A 231 4.00 16.14 8.45
CA ASN A 231 3.24 16.80 7.38
C ASN A 231 4.04 17.92 6.74
N ARG A 232 4.74 18.68 7.57
CA ARG A 232 5.66 19.75 7.15
C ARG A 232 6.99 19.59 7.84
N VAL A 233 8.06 19.96 7.12
CA VAL A 233 9.43 19.96 7.64
C VAL A 233 10.03 21.34 7.42
N TRP A 234 10.34 22.00 8.51
CA TRP A 234 10.90 23.34 8.55
C TRP A 234 12.41 23.28 8.61
N LEU A 235 13.06 23.86 7.61
CA LEU A 235 14.48 23.72 7.33
C LEU A 235 15.19 25.07 7.55
N PRO A 236 16.45 25.06 8.01
CA PRO A 236 17.16 26.32 8.31
C PRO A 236 17.54 27.11 7.05
N THR A 237 17.69 26.46 5.91
CA THR A 237 18.14 27.14 4.67
C THR A 237 17.49 26.58 3.41
N GLN A 238 17.43 27.40 2.35
CA GLN A 238 16.98 26.98 1.03
C GLN A 238 17.89 25.89 0.44
N GLU A 239 19.20 25.93 0.68
CA GLU A 239 20.14 24.94 0.20
C GLU A 239 19.80 23.51 0.70
N ILE A 240 19.46 23.37 1.98
CA ILE A 240 19.03 22.09 2.56
C ILE A 240 17.72 21.62 1.93
N LYS A 241 16.77 22.54 1.71
CA LYS A 241 15.52 22.22 0.99
C LYS A 241 15.81 21.69 -0.40
N ASP A 242 16.68 22.35 -1.17
CA ASP A 242 17.01 21.95 -2.54
C ASP A 242 17.69 20.58 -2.58
N GLN A 243 18.53 20.26 -1.61
CA GLN A 243 19.16 18.96 -1.48
C GLN A 243 18.15 17.85 -1.18
N LEU A 244 17.18 18.08 -0.26
CA LEU A 244 16.10 17.13 0.01
C LEU A 244 15.20 16.92 -1.21
N LEU A 245 14.82 17.98 -1.90
CA LEU A 245 14.05 17.90 -3.13
C LEU A 245 14.78 17.07 -4.20
N ALA A 246 16.12 17.19 -4.27
CA ALA A 246 16.93 16.41 -5.21
C ALA A 246 16.88 14.90 -4.90
N LEU A 247 16.80 14.48 -3.64
CA LEU A 247 16.67 13.06 -3.28
C LEU A 247 15.38 12.44 -3.84
N HIS A 248 14.28 13.19 -3.87
CA HIS A 248 12.97 12.67 -4.32
C HIS A 248 12.77 12.71 -5.84
N LYS A 249 13.61 13.41 -6.59
CA LYS A 249 13.48 13.51 -8.06
C LYS A 249 13.55 12.16 -8.78
N THR A 250 14.22 11.18 -8.19
CA THR A 250 14.42 9.85 -8.79
C THR A 250 13.56 8.75 -8.17
N ASP A 251 12.69 9.08 -7.21
CA ASP A 251 11.88 8.08 -6.50
C ASP A 251 11.02 7.23 -7.44
N HIS A 252 10.52 7.83 -8.54
CA HIS A 252 9.74 7.11 -9.55
C HIS A 252 10.57 6.15 -10.39
N SER A 253 11.89 6.37 -10.51
CA SER A 253 12.75 5.57 -11.40
C SER A 253 12.82 4.11 -11.00
N PHE A 254 12.82 3.80 -9.70
CA PHE A 254 12.85 2.43 -9.20
C PHE A 254 11.58 1.65 -9.54
N ALA A 255 10.40 2.27 -9.36
CA ALA A 255 9.15 1.67 -9.77
C ALA A 255 9.08 1.50 -11.30
N ASN A 256 9.57 2.48 -12.07
CA ASN A 256 9.62 2.42 -13.54
C ASN A 256 10.52 1.27 -14.03
N GLN A 257 11.68 1.07 -13.41
CA GLN A 257 12.57 -0.07 -13.76
C GLN A 257 11.86 -1.41 -13.59
N LEU A 258 11.10 -1.56 -12.50
CA LEU A 258 10.37 -2.80 -12.22
C LEU A 258 9.18 -3.00 -13.18
N LEU A 259 8.53 -1.93 -13.59
CA LEU A 259 7.45 -1.92 -14.58
C LEU A 259 7.99 -1.95 -16.03
N LYS A 260 9.31 -1.93 -16.22
CA LYS A 260 9.98 -1.81 -17.51
C LYS A 260 9.55 -0.56 -18.31
N PHE A 261 9.27 0.53 -17.60
CA PHE A 261 8.98 1.82 -18.21
C PHE A 261 10.29 2.51 -18.60
N THR A 262 10.32 3.05 -19.80
CA THR A 262 11.32 4.05 -20.18
C THR A 262 10.97 5.42 -19.57
N ASP A 263 11.90 6.35 -19.56
CA ASP A 263 11.62 7.73 -19.12
C ASP A 263 10.51 8.37 -19.96
N LYS A 264 10.44 8.05 -21.25
CA LYS A 264 9.37 8.51 -22.15
C LYS A 264 8.02 7.92 -21.76
N ASP A 265 7.97 6.65 -21.38
CA ASP A 265 6.72 6.02 -20.92
C ASP A 265 6.24 6.70 -19.64
N TRP A 266 7.15 7.02 -18.72
CA TRP A 266 6.82 7.75 -17.51
C TRP A 266 6.31 9.17 -17.80
N GLU A 267 6.97 9.92 -18.65
CA GLU A 267 6.52 11.26 -19.02
C GLU A 267 5.10 11.27 -19.59
N ASN A 268 4.73 10.24 -20.33
CA ASN A 268 3.38 10.06 -20.86
C ASN A 268 2.37 9.59 -19.80
N ALA A 269 2.81 8.80 -18.83
CA ALA A 269 1.94 8.15 -17.86
C ALA A 269 1.75 8.94 -16.56
N LYS A 270 2.72 9.80 -16.17
CA LYS A 270 2.73 10.47 -14.86
C LYS A 270 1.47 11.28 -14.55
N GLN A 271 0.81 11.81 -15.59
CA GLN A 271 -0.45 12.56 -15.46
C GLN A 271 -1.62 11.71 -14.91
N PHE A 272 -1.49 10.37 -14.97
CA PHE A 272 -2.50 9.43 -14.46
C PHE A 272 -2.22 8.96 -13.03
N TYR A 273 -1.20 9.52 -12.38
CA TYR A 273 -0.81 9.14 -11.03
C TYR A 273 -0.87 10.33 -10.08
N ASN A 274 -1.34 10.06 -8.88
CA ASN A 274 -1.17 10.99 -7.77
C ASN A 274 0.31 11.14 -7.45
N GLN A 275 0.73 12.34 -7.11
CA GLN A 275 2.10 12.67 -6.78
C GLN A 275 2.14 13.49 -5.49
N ILE A 276 3.26 13.40 -4.78
CA ILE A 276 3.51 14.22 -3.60
C ILE A 276 4.18 15.52 -4.08
N ASP A 277 3.63 16.65 -3.69
CA ASP A 277 4.32 17.94 -3.85
C ASP A 277 5.24 18.19 -2.64
N TYR A 278 6.49 17.81 -2.78
CA TYR A 278 7.49 18.01 -1.74
C TYR A 278 7.79 19.49 -1.47
N ASN A 279 7.43 20.43 -2.36
CA ASN A 279 7.59 21.86 -2.10
C ASN A 279 6.59 22.34 -1.04
N GLU A 280 5.42 21.73 -0.94
CA GLU A 280 4.45 21.99 0.13
C GLU A 280 4.90 21.42 1.47
N ILE A 281 5.63 20.30 1.45
CA ILE A 281 6.12 19.63 2.65
C ILE A 281 7.33 20.34 3.25
N TYR A 282 8.31 20.67 2.43
CA TYR A 282 9.55 21.30 2.88
C TYR A 282 9.42 22.82 2.86
N GLN A 283 9.52 23.42 4.04
CA GLN A 283 9.46 24.87 4.25
C GLN A 283 10.80 25.39 4.76
N VAL A 284 11.08 26.67 4.57
CA VAL A 284 12.28 27.33 5.11
C VAL A 284 11.87 28.30 6.21
N GLY A 285 12.57 28.24 7.35
CA GLY A 285 12.30 29.09 8.52
C GLY A 285 11.61 28.33 9.65
N GLU A 286 10.72 28.99 10.36
CA GLU A 286 9.98 28.46 11.50
C GLU A 286 8.45 28.54 11.23
N PRO A 287 7.64 27.61 11.76
CA PRO A 287 6.20 27.69 11.62
C PRO A 287 5.61 28.90 12.34
N GLU A 288 4.76 29.68 11.68
CA GLU A 288 3.99 30.76 12.33
C GLU A 288 2.86 30.22 13.23
N GLY A 289 2.39 28.99 12.95
CA GLY A 289 1.38 28.27 13.73
C GLY A 289 1.49 26.76 13.44
N TYR A 290 1.12 25.94 14.41
CA TYR A 290 1.18 24.48 14.31
C TYR A 290 0.11 23.83 15.19
N ASN A 291 -0.22 22.57 14.94
CA ASN A 291 -1.00 21.73 15.85
C ASN A 291 -0.08 20.96 16.79
N ILE A 292 0.88 20.25 16.22
CA ILE A 292 1.95 19.56 16.96
C ILE A 292 3.28 19.94 16.30
N LYS A 293 4.21 20.45 17.11
CA LYS A 293 5.56 20.79 16.66
C LYS A 293 6.59 19.92 17.36
N VAL A 294 7.43 19.26 16.56
CA VAL A 294 8.55 18.45 17.04
C VAL A 294 9.85 19.14 16.69
N GLU A 295 10.67 19.43 17.69
CA GLU A 295 12.00 20.01 17.53
C GLU A 295 13.03 18.96 17.94
N ILE A 296 13.97 18.66 17.07
CA ILE A 296 15.00 17.63 17.29
C ILE A 296 16.38 18.29 17.28
N ASP A 297 17.12 18.12 18.37
CA ASP A 297 18.56 18.35 18.43
C ASP A 297 19.30 17.10 17.92
N ASN A 298 20.45 17.31 17.26
CA ASN A 298 21.23 16.23 16.62
C ASN A 298 21.71 15.14 17.58
N THR A 299 21.81 15.42 18.89
CA THR A 299 22.35 14.49 19.90
C THR A 299 21.39 13.36 20.26
N SER A 300 20.06 13.56 20.06
CA SER A 300 19.02 12.60 20.46
C SER A 300 18.40 11.82 19.29
N LEU A 301 18.92 12.00 18.09
CA LEU A 301 18.30 11.46 16.88
C LEU A 301 18.15 9.93 16.92
N ASP A 302 19.17 9.20 17.38
CA ASP A 302 19.12 7.73 17.41
C ASP A 302 18.09 7.20 18.42
N THR A 303 17.91 7.89 19.54
CA THR A 303 16.86 7.57 20.52
C THR A 303 15.48 7.86 19.94
N PHE A 304 15.32 9.00 19.27
CA PHE A 304 14.06 9.36 18.60
C PHE A 304 13.70 8.38 17.49
N LEU A 305 14.66 8.02 16.64
CA LEU A 305 14.43 7.05 15.55
C LEU A 305 13.96 5.69 16.07
N SER A 306 14.45 5.24 17.22
CA SER A 306 13.99 3.99 17.82
C SER A 306 12.54 4.04 18.34
N GLY A 307 12.04 5.24 18.65
CA GLY A 307 10.69 5.48 19.21
C GLY A 307 9.67 6.05 18.21
N ILE A 308 10.10 6.51 17.03
CA ILE A 308 9.23 7.26 16.10
C ILE A 308 8.01 6.46 15.64
N ALA A 309 8.14 5.15 15.51
CA ALA A 309 7.02 4.28 15.16
C ALA A 309 5.89 4.27 16.21
N SER A 310 6.21 4.63 17.45
CA SER A 310 5.25 4.74 18.56
C SER A 310 4.73 6.16 18.76
N LEU A 311 5.20 7.14 17.97
CA LEU A 311 4.86 8.55 18.16
C LEU A 311 3.35 8.80 18.11
N SER A 312 2.63 8.19 17.17
CA SER A 312 1.17 8.32 17.06
C SER A 312 0.46 7.79 18.31
N ALA A 313 0.91 6.67 18.87
CA ALA A 313 0.33 6.12 20.10
C ALA A 313 0.63 6.99 21.32
N ILE A 314 1.82 7.58 21.39
CA ILE A 314 2.19 8.53 22.46
C ILE A 314 1.29 9.78 22.36
N LEU A 315 1.07 10.28 21.16
CA LEU A 315 0.24 11.47 20.93
C LEU A 315 -1.25 11.21 21.17
N GLU A 316 -1.73 9.97 21.04
CA GLU A 316 -3.12 9.61 21.35
C GLU A 316 -3.46 9.96 22.80
N GLU A 317 -2.53 9.70 23.75
CA GLU A 317 -2.69 9.95 25.18
C GLU A 317 -2.22 11.35 25.62
N ALA A 318 -1.48 12.10 24.77
CA ALA A 318 -0.92 13.39 25.13
C ALA A 318 -2.00 14.48 25.25
N GLU A 319 -1.95 15.28 26.29
CA GLU A 319 -2.73 16.50 26.46
C GLU A 319 -1.98 17.71 25.86
N PRO A 320 -2.66 18.85 25.61
CA PRO A 320 -1.96 20.07 25.21
C PRO A 320 -0.87 20.46 26.20
N GLY A 321 0.32 20.74 25.71
CA GLY A 321 1.50 21.03 26.55
C GLY A 321 2.82 20.78 25.84
N THR A 322 3.90 20.92 26.61
CA THR A 322 5.27 20.66 26.16
C THR A 322 5.81 19.40 26.81
N TYR A 323 6.30 18.48 25.96
CA TYR A 323 6.92 17.23 26.40
C TYR A 323 8.38 17.21 25.97
N GLU A 324 9.26 16.75 26.86
CA GLU A 324 10.68 16.59 26.59
C GLU A 324 11.06 15.11 26.67
N LEU A 325 11.61 14.59 25.59
CA LEU A 325 12.09 13.21 25.45
C LEU A 325 13.59 13.26 25.10
N GLY A 326 14.42 13.45 26.10
CA GLY A 326 15.83 13.78 25.89
C GLY A 326 15.95 15.18 25.25
N ASP A 327 16.63 15.26 24.11
CA ASP A 327 16.79 16.50 23.34
C ASP A 327 15.70 16.70 22.27
N VAL A 328 14.64 15.88 22.32
CA VAL A 328 13.45 16.05 21.48
C VAL A 328 12.39 16.79 22.29
N ARG A 329 11.96 17.94 21.78
CA ARG A 329 10.85 18.70 22.34
C ARG A 329 9.62 18.57 21.47
N ILE A 330 8.51 18.15 22.08
CA ILE A 330 7.21 18.03 21.43
C ILE A 330 6.27 19.05 22.08
N ASN A 331 5.79 19.99 21.28
CA ASN A 331 4.80 20.97 21.70
C ASN A 331 3.46 20.59 21.07
N VAL A 332 2.47 20.29 21.88
CA VAL A 332 1.11 19.94 21.47
C VAL A 332 0.21 21.13 21.78
N GLU A 333 -0.31 21.82 20.77
CA GLU A 333 -1.35 22.84 20.91
C GLU A 333 -2.73 22.23 20.68
N ASN A 334 -2.87 21.46 19.60
CA ASN A 334 -4.07 20.73 19.26
C ASN A 334 -3.73 19.36 18.70
N LYS A 335 -4.65 18.41 18.85
CA LYS A 335 -4.56 17.08 18.19
C LYS A 335 -5.53 17.02 17.02
N VAL A 336 -5.07 17.40 15.85
CA VAL A 336 -5.84 17.29 14.61
C VAL A 336 -5.47 15.97 13.94
N ASN A 337 -6.43 15.04 13.91
CA ASN A 337 -6.26 13.76 13.21
C ASN A 337 -6.65 13.92 11.74
N LEU A 338 -5.70 13.76 10.84
CA LEU A 338 -5.89 13.87 9.40
C LEU A 338 -6.33 12.56 8.73
N ALA A 339 -6.39 11.45 9.47
CA ALA A 339 -6.73 10.14 8.87
C ALA A 339 -8.09 10.18 8.16
N GLU A 340 -9.07 10.90 8.70
CA GLU A 340 -10.39 11.02 8.09
C GLU A 340 -10.37 11.74 6.73
N THR A 341 -9.42 12.64 6.51
CA THR A 341 -9.25 13.34 5.22
C THR A 341 -8.66 12.43 4.14
N GLN A 342 -8.10 11.28 4.52
CA GLN A 342 -7.48 10.31 3.61
C GLN A 342 -8.44 9.20 3.14
N ILE A 343 -9.69 9.18 3.65
CA ILE A 343 -10.65 8.08 3.38
C ILE A 343 -10.99 7.98 1.90
N THR A 344 -11.21 9.11 1.24
CA THR A 344 -11.58 9.13 -0.17
C THR A 344 -10.46 9.76 -0.98
N VAL A 345 -9.96 9.04 -1.97
CA VAL A 345 -8.96 9.57 -2.91
C VAL A 345 -9.64 9.97 -4.21
N THR A 346 -9.16 11.06 -4.79
CA THR A 346 -9.49 11.43 -6.16
C THR A 346 -8.32 11.04 -7.04
N ASN A 347 -8.55 10.08 -7.92
CA ASN A 347 -7.54 9.70 -8.90
C ASN A 347 -7.67 10.58 -10.15
N PRO A 348 -6.56 10.86 -10.85
CA PRO A 348 -6.62 11.53 -12.13
C PRO A 348 -7.53 10.78 -13.11
N PRO A 349 -8.31 11.46 -13.96
CA PRO A 349 -9.23 10.82 -14.89
C PRO A 349 -8.47 9.88 -15.84
N PHE A 350 -9.12 8.79 -16.22
CA PHE A 350 -8.59 7.87 -17.20
C PHE A 350 -8.91 8.36 -18.63
N ASP A 351 -7.93 8.29 -19.51
CA ASP A 351 -8.15 8.56 -20.94
C ASP A 351 -8.56 7.24 -21.64
N HIS A 352 -9.85 7.07 -21.84
CA HIS A 352 -10.42 5.87 -22.49
C HIS A 352 -9.93 5.66 -23.93
N SER A 353 -9.36 6.70 -24.58
CA SER A 353 -8.76 6.54 -25.92
C SER A 353 -7.50 5.67 -25.92
N LEU A 354 -6.91 5.45 -24.74
CA LEU A 354 -5.76 4.54 -24.59
C LEU A 354 -6.16 3.05 -24.50
N LEU A 355 -7.48 2.75 -24.45
CA LEU A 355 -7.96 1.37 -24.46
C LEU A 355 -7.90 0.80 -25.87
N THR A 356 -7.17 -0.29 -26.01
CA THR A 356 -7.26 -1.14 -27.22
C THR A 356 -8.13 -2.35 -26.88
N ILE A 357 -9.23 -2.53 -27.57
CA ILE A 357 -10.07 -3.74 -27.47
C ILE A 357 -9.42 -4.77 -28.39
N GLU A 358 -8.89 -5.84 -27.86
CA GLU A 358 -8.40 -7.02 -28.62
C GLU A 358 -9.47 -8.10 -28.67
#